data_f5fd698d59c751e91ba83fb7b81e6705
#
_entry.id   f5fd698d59c751e91ba83fb7b81e6705
#
_cell.length_a   1.000
_cell.length_b   1.000
_cell.length_c   1.000
_cell.angle_alpha   90.00
_cell.angle_beta   90.00
_cell.angle_gamma   90.00
#
_symmetry.space_group_name_H-M   'P 1'
#
loop_
_entity.id
_entity.type
_entity.pdbx_description
1 polymer ?
#
loop_
_entity_poly.entity_id
_entity_poly.type
_entity_poly.pdbx_seq_one_letter_code
_entity_poly.pdbx_strand_id
1 'polypeptide(L)'
;APFWSALFWGAVLAFASWPLMRLLTRALKGRESLAAGILTLGWMLLVAVPLVWLGFNLADHVRDATALIKDVQLEGLPEAPAWLAGIPLVGERLVGIWNTIDEQGAAMLLAVKPYLGQVGNWLLARSAQIGGGILELTLSIVFVFFFYRDGPRLASFVHRLLERLIGDRADYYQELVAGTVQRVVNGVIGTAA
;
A
#
# COMPACT_ATOMS: atom_id res chain seq x y z
N ALA A 1 -11.94 -8.82 13.55
CA ALA A 1 -12.86 -9.09 12.44
C ALA A 1 -12.64 -8.00 11.37
N PRO A 2 -12.24 -8.34 10.15
CA PRO A 2 -11.84 -7.37 9.10
C PRO A 2 -12.97 -6.38 8.75
N PHE A 3 -14.21 -6.79 8.89
CA PHE A 3 -15.38 -5.95 8.61
C PHE A 3 -15.43 -4.67 9.46
N TRP A 4 -15.20 -4.78 10.77
CA TRP A 4 -15.24 -3.62 11.67
C TRP A 4 -14.09 -2.65 11.42
N SER A 5 -12.92 -3.20 11.11
CA SER A 5 -11.75 -2.40 10.73
C SER A 5 -12.02 -1.65 9.43
N ALA A 6 -12.52 -2.35 8.39
CA ALA A 6 -12.90 -1.74 7.13
C ALA A 6 -13.96 -0.64 7.27
N LEU A 7 -14.98 -0.88 8.10
CA LEU A 7 -16.02 0.12 8.39
C LEU A 7 -15.44 1.36 9.06
N PHE A 8 -14.59 1.15 10.08
CA PHE A 8 -13.93 2.25 10.80
C PHE A 8 -13.04 3.08 9.89
N TRP A 9 -12.14 2.43 9.13
CA TRP A 9 -11.27 3.12 8.20
C TRP A 9 -12.03 3.80 7.05
N GLY A 10 -13.11 3.18 6.56
CA GLY A 10 -14.01 3.78 5.59
C GLY A 10 -14.67 5.05 6.14
N ALA A 11 -15.13 5.05 7.39
CA ALA A 11 -15.70 6.22 8.03
C ALA A 11 -14.66 7.34 8.19
N VAL A 12 -13.45 7.02 8.66
CA VAL A 12 -12.34 7.98 8.80
C VAL A 12 -11.99 8.61 7.46
N LEU A 13 -11.83 7.81 6.40
CA LEU A 13 -11.53 8.30 5.05
C LEU A 13 -12.65 9.19 4.52
N ALA A 14 -13.92 8.79 4.67
CA ALA A 14 -15.05 9.57 4.22
C ALA A 14 -15.13 10.91 4.95
N PHE A 15 -14.90 10.92 6.26
CA PHE A 15 -14.92 12.13 7.05
C PHE A 15 -13.75 13.07 6.69
N ALA A 16 -12.54 12.52 6.58
CA ALA A 16 -11.34 13.29 6.23
C ALA A 16 -11.45 13.95 4.84
N SER A 17 -12.03 13.24 3.89
CA SER A 17 -12.21 13.71 2.51
C SER A 17 -13.57 14.39 2.26
N TRP A 18 -14.39 14.62 3.29
CA TRP A 18 -15.67 15.32 3.17
C TRP A 18 -15.61 16.70 2.50
N PRO A 19 -14.57 17.53 2.73
CA PRO A 19 -14.39 18.78 1.99
C PRO A 19 -14.30 18.59 0.49
N LEU A 20 -13.59 17.53 0.03
CA LEU A 20 -13.47 17.18 -1.40
C LEU A 20 -14.83 16.75 -1.97
N MET A 21 -15.59 15.96 -1.19
CA MET A 21 -16.94 15.56 -1.56
C MET A 21 -17.84 16.78 -1.79
N ARG A 22 -17.81 17.78 -0.88
CA ARG A 22 -18.57 19.02 -1.02
C ARG A 22 -18.17 19.83 -2.25
N LEU A 23 -16.87 19.95 -2.54
CA LEU A 23 -16.37 20.63 -3.72
C LEU A 23 -16.87 19.93 -4.99
N LEU A 24 -16.76 18.62 -5.04
CA LEU A 24 -17.17 17.83 -6.19
C LEU A 24 -18.70 17.87 -6.41
N THR A 25 -19.48 17.82 -5.34
CA THR A 25 -20.94 17.94 -5.40
C THR A 25 -21.36 19.31 -5.96
N ARG A 26 -20.66 20.40 -5.56
CA ARG A 26 -20.91 21.74 -6.11
C ARG A 26 -20.56 21.81 -7.60
N ALA A 27 -19.42 21.25 -8.00
CA ALA A 27 -19.01 21.19 -9.41
C ALA A 27 -19.98 20.37 -10.27
N LEU A 28 -20.58 19.31 -9.71
CA LEU A 28 -21.56 18.45 -10.38
C LEU A 28 -23.02 18.92 -10.22
N LYS A 29 -23.23 20.20 -9.90
CA LYS A 29 -24.57 20.82 -9.79
C LYS A 29 -25.50 20.06 -8.81
N GLY A 30 -24.98 19.62 -7.67
CA GLY A 30 -25.74 18.97 -6.61
C GLY A 30 -25.96 17.45 -6.78
N ARG A 31 -25.34 16.81 -7.75
CA ARG A 31 -25.47 15.36 -7.98
C ARG A 31 -24.60 14.56 -7.00
N GLU A 32 -25.06 14.38 -5.77
CA GLU A 32 -24.32 13.72 -4.68
C GLU A 32 -23.86 12.30 -5.04
N SER A 33 -24.74 11.48 -5.63
CA SER A 33 -24.39 10.11 -5.99
C SER A 33 -23.28 10.02 -7.05
N LEU A 34 -23.23 10.96 -8.00
CA LEU A 34 -22.15 11.02 -8.98
C LEU A 34 -20.85 11.50 -8.34
N ALA A 35 -20.92 12.50 -7.46
CA ALA A 35 -19.77 12.98 -6.71
C ALA A 35 -19.18 11.86 -5.84
N ALA A 36 -20.04 11.13 -5.12
CA ALA A 36 -19.63 9.98 -4.33
C ALA A 36 -18.94 8.89 -5.19
N GLY A 37 -19.55 8.54 -6.34
CA GLY A 37 -18.99 7.56 -7.27
C GLY A 37 -17.62 7.95 -7.81
N ILE A 38 -17.48 9.20 -8.28
CA ILE A 38 -16.21 9.71 -8.82
C ILE A 38 -15.11 9.74 -7.74
N LEU A 39 -15.45 10.22 -6.55
CA LEU A 39 -14.48 10.31 -5.47
C LEU A 39 -14.06 8.92 -4.96
N THR A 40 -15.00 7.98 -4.88
CA THR A 40 -14.71 6.58 -4.53
C THR A 40 -13.85 5.90 -5.59
N LEU A 41 -14.15 6.13 -6.87
CA LEU A 41 -13.33 5.63 -7.97
C LEU A 41 -11.93 6.24 -7.93
N GLY A 42 -11.80 7.52 -7.60
CA GLY A 42 -10.52 8.19 -7.38
C GLY A 42 -9.70 7.51 -6.27
N TRP A 43 -10.31 7.22 -5.13
CA TRP A 43 -9.67 6.47 -4.04
C TRP A 43 -9.27 5.06 -4.47
N MET A 44 -10.15 4.37 -5.20
CA MET A 44 -9.86 3.03 -5.72
C MET A 44 -8.66 3.04 -6.66
N LEU A 45 -8.60 3.99 -7.59
CA LEU A 45 -7.47 4.11 -8.51
C LEU A 45 -6.18 4.52 -7.78
N LEU A 46 -6.27 5.45 -6.82
CA LEU A 46 -5.12 5.88 -6.02
C LEU A 46 -4.47 4.73 -5.26
N VAL A 47 -5.25 3.75 -4.82
CA VAL A 47 -4.75 2.55 -4.12
C VAL A 47 -4.38 1.45 -5.10
N ALA A 48 -5.24 1.16 -6.08
CA ALA A 48 -5.04 0.05 -7.01
C ALA A 48 -3.84 0.27 -7.94
N VAL A 49 -3.66 1.48 -8.46
CA VAL A 49 -2.57 1.76 -9.42
C VAL A 49 -1.19 1.48 -8.82
N PRO A 50 -0.81 2.02 -7.64
CA PRO A 50 0.50 1.72 -7.07
C PRO A 50 0.66 0.25 -6.65
N LEU A 51 -0.42 -0.41 -6.19
CA LEU A 51 -0.35 -1.83 -5.84
C LEU A 51 -0.11 -2.71 -7.05
N VAL A 52 -0.81 -2.45 -8.15
CA VAL A 52 -0.65 -3.17 -9.41
C VAL A 52 0.74 -2.91 -9.99
N TRP A 53 1.18 -1.65 -10.00
CA TRP A 53 2.51 -1.29 -10.47
C TRP A 53 3.61 -1.96 -9.64
N LEU A 54 3.49 -1.96 -8.31
CA LEU A 54 4.42 -2.64 -7.41
C LEU A 54 4.43 -4.15 -7.67
N GLY A 55 3.26 -4.75 -7.87
CA GLY A 55 3.13 -6.18 -8.18
C GLY A 55 3.84 -6.59 -9.47
N PHE A 56 3.71 -5.82 -10.54
CA PHE A 56 4.40 -6.07 -11.79
C PHE A 56 5.92 -5.89 -11.65
N ASN A 57 6.36 -4.79 -11.06
CA ASN A 57 7.78 -4.55 -10.83
C ASN A 57 8.43 -5.65 -9.99
N LEU A 58 7.76 -6.10 -8.93
CA LEU A 58 8.27 -7.16 -8.08
C LEU A 58 8.37 -8.50 -8.85
N ALA A 59 7.37 -8.81 -9.68
CA ALA A 59 7.36 -10.02 -10.49
C ALA A 59 8.52 -10.04 -11.52
N ASP A 60 8.79 -8.90 -12.15
CA ASP A 60 9.90 -8.76 -13.11
C ASP A 60 11.25 -8.92 -12.42
N HIS A 61 11.47 -8.25 -11.29
CA HIS A 61 12.72 -8.39 -10.52
C HIS A 61 12.97 -9.81 -10.01
N VAL A 62 11.91 -10.53 -9.62
CA VAL A 62 12.04 -11.94 -9.23
C VAL A 62 12.40 -12.82 -10.44
N ARG A 63 11.83 -12.56 -11.61
CA ARG A 63 12.18 -13.28 -12.85
C ARG A 63 13.62 -13.02 -13.24
N ASP A 64 14.07 -11.76 -13.22
CA ASP A 64 15.44 -11.38 -13.56
C ASP A 64 16.45 -12.02 -12.60
N ALA A 65 16.17 -12.00 -11.30
CA ALA A 65 17.00 -12.65 -10.30
C ALA A 65 17.08 -14.17 -10.52
N THR A 66 15.96 -14.83 -10.86
CA THR A 66 15.95 -16.25 -11.14
C THR A 66 16.64 -16.61 -12.45
N ALA A 67 16.57 -15.76 -13.47
CA ALA A 67 17.30 -15.91 -14.73
C ALA A 67 18.82 -15.79 -14.50
N LEU A 68 19.25 -14.73 -13.82
CA LEU A 68 20.67 -14.55 -13.45
C LEU A 68 21.24 -15.75 -12.68
N ILE A 69 20.47 -16.30 -11.72
CA ILE A 69 20.91 -17.49 -10.97
C ILE A 69 21.07 -18.70 -11.89
N LYS A 70 20.16 -18.89 -12.87
CA LYS A 70 20.25 -19.98 -13.83
C LYS A 70 21.43 -19.81 -14.77
N ASP A 71 21.65 -18.60 -15.28
CA ASP A 71 22.73 -18.30 -16.20
C ASP A 71 24.08 -18.53 -15.52
N VAL A 72 24.26 -18.04 -14.30
CA VAL A 72 25.47 -18.29 -13.50
C VAL A 72 25.65 -19.79 -13.14
N GLN A 73 24.58 -20.56 -12.96
CA GLN A 73 24.64 -22.00 -12.72
C GLN A 73 25.04 -22.81 -13.96
N LEU A 74 24.68 -22.34 -15.18
CA LEU A 74 24.88 -23.04 -16.43
C LEU A 74 26.20 -22.63 -17.13
N GLU A 75 26.55 -21.35 -17.05
CA GLU A 75 27.64 -20.73 -17.81
C GLU A 75 28.81 -20.25 -16.94
N GLY A 76 28.65 -20.31 -15.58
CA GLY A 76 29.58 -19.67 -14.66
C GLY A 76 29.42 -18.17 -14.57
N LEU A 77 30.26 -17.51 -13.82
CA LEU A 77 30.31 -16.05 -13.80
C LEU A 77 30.92 -15.56 -15.14
N PRO A 78 30.38 -14.47 -15.73
CA PRO A 78 30.99 -13.90 -16.92
C PRO A 78 32.46 -13.51 -16.64
N GLU A 79 33.31 -13.61 -17.66
CA GLU A 79 34.73 -13.22 -17.56
C GLU A 79 34.88 -11.85 -16.87
N ALA A 80 35.94 -11.73 -16.06
CA ALA A 80 36.21 -10.49 -15.37
C ALA A 80 36.25 -9.30 -16.35
N PRO A 81 35.47 -8.24 -16.12
CA PRO A 81 35.46 -7.10 -17.03
C PRO A 81 36.86 -6.54 -17.21
N ALA A 82 37.27 -6.27 -18.47
CA ALA A 82 38.63 -5.82 -18.84
C ALA A 82 39.08 -4.54 -18.08
N TRP A 83 38.15 -3.69 -17.65
CA TRP A 83 38.43 -2.52 -16.83
C TRP A 83 38.98 -2.87 -15.43
N LEU A 84 38.64 -4.06 -14.91
CA LEU A 84 39.10 -4.53 -13.58
C LEU A 84 40.62 -4.76 -13.60
N ALA A 85 41.15 -5.36 -14.68
CA ALA A 85 42.57 -5.57 -14.88
C ALA A 85 43.33 -4.27 -15.05
N GLY A 86 42.69 -3.20 -15.54
CA GLY A 86 43.27 -1.90 -15.76
C GLY A 86 43.50 -1.02 -14.53
N ILE A 87 43.07 -1.45 -13.32
CA ILE A 87 43.25 -0.66 -12.09
C ILE A 87 44.66 -0.79 -11.56
N PRO A 88 45.46 0.31 -11.52
CA PRO A 88 46.84 0.26 -11.02
C PRO A 88 46.89 -0.24 -9.57
N LEU A 89 47.86 -1.10 -9.24
CA LEU A 89 48.17 -1.63 -7.90
C LEU A 89 47.22 -2.71 -7.35
N VAL A 90 45.98 -2.79 -7.82
CA VAL A 90 44.98 -3.72 -7.26
C VAL A 90 44.25 -4.58 -8.32
N GLY A 91 44.43 -4.27 -9.63
CA GLY A 91 43.70 -4.95 -10.72
C GLY A 91 43.91 -6.47 -10.73
N GLU A 92 45.17 -6.92 -10.66
CA GLU A 92 45.48 -8.38 -10.62
C GLU A 92 44.87 -9.09 -9.40
N ARG A 93 44.85 -8.44 -8.24
CA ARG A 93 44.21 -8.99 -7.05
C ARG A 93 42.68 -9.07 -7.18
N LEU A 94 42.10 -8.07 -7.81
CA LEU A 94 40.63 -8.05 -8.04
C LEU A 94 40.23 -9.13 -9.05
N VAL A 95 41.02 -9.33 -10.12
CA VAL A 95 40.80 -10.41 -11.08
C VAL A 95 41.01 -11.78 -10.39
N GLY A 96 42.00 -11.92 -9.52
CA GLY A 96 42.22 -13.14 -8.74
C GLY A 96 41.04 -13.44 -7.80
N ILE A 97 40.47 -12.42 -7.11
CA ILE A 97 39.29 -12.53 -6.28
C ILE A 97 38.06 -12.91 -7.15
N TRP A 98 37.93 -12.29 -8.32
CA TRP A 98 36.85 -12.59 -9.27
C TRP A 98 36.88 -14.05 -9.70
N ASN A 99 38.03 -14.57 -10.09
CA ASN A 99 38.18 -15.96 -10.49
C ASN A 99 37.95 -16.93 -9.30
N THR A 100 38.36 -16.55 -8.10
CA THR A 100 38.07 -17.33 -6.88
C THR A 100 36.58 -17.37 -6.56
N ILE A 101 35.88 -16.24 -6.83
CA ILE A 101 34.41 -16.17 -6.71
C ILE A 101 33.77 -17.02 -7.82
N ASP A 102 34.33 -17.11 -9.01
CA ASP A 102 33.82 -17.98 -10.08
C ASP A 102 33.92 -19.45 -9.68
N GLU A 103 35.08 -19.91 -9.17
CA GLU A 103 35.25 -21.28 -8.69
C GLU A 103 34.37 -21.61 -7.46
N GLN A 104 34.17 -20.66 -6.57
CA GLN A 104 33.38 -20.82 -5.35
C GLN A 104 31.95 -20.29 -5.51
N GLY A 105 31.66 -19.53 -6.55
CA GLY A 105 30.38 -18.87 -6.81
C GLY A 105 29.22 -19.86 -6.91
N ALA A 106 29.47 -21.01 -7.53
CA ALA A 106 28.47 -22.08 -7.58
C ALA A 106 28.17 -22.64 -6.18
N ALA A 107 29.16 -22.75 -5.29
CA ALA A 107 28.97 -23.15 -3.90
C ALA A 107 28.25 -22.07 -3.08
N MET A 108 28.56 -20.79 -3.35
CA MET A 108 27.92 -19.65 -2.71
C MET A 108 26.47 -19.48 -3.16
N LEU A 109 26.16 -19.68 -4.43
CA LEU A 109 24.80 -19.72 -4.98
C LEU A 109 24.00 -20.90 -4.39
N LEU A 110 24.63 -22.06 -4.22
CA LEU A 110 24.02 -23.21 -3.54
C LEU A 110 23.73 -22.89 -2.06
N ALA A 111 24.57 -22.10 -1.41
CA ALA A 111 24.36 -21.65 -0.03
C ALA A 111 23.20 -20.61 0.07
N VAL A 112 23.00 -19.79 -0.96
CA VAL A 112 21.89 -18.78 -1.02
C VAL A 112 20.55 -19.40 -1.43
N LYS A 113 20.57 -20.48 -2.23
CA LYS A 113 19.35 -21.18 -2.70
C LYS A 113 18.34 -21.51 -1.59
N PRO A 114 18.72 -22.06 -0.41
CA PRO A 114 17.76 -22.31 0.66
C PRO A 114 17.12 -21.03 1.22
N TYR A 115 17.86 -19.90 1.22
CA TYR A 115 17.32 -18.62 1.69
C TYR A 115 16.30 -18.04 0.69
N LEU A 116 16.53 -18.21 -0.62
CA LEU A 116 15.54 -17.84 -1.65
C LEU A 116 14.27 -18.69 -1.51
N GLY A 117 14.41 -19.98 -1.24
CA GLY A 117 13.28 -20.86 -0.93
C GLY A 117 12.53 -20.42 0.33
N GLN A 118 13.25 -20.02 1.37
CA GLN A 118 12.64 -19.50 2.61
C GLN A 118 11.90 -18.18 2.36
N VAL A 119 12.48 -17.26 1.60
CA VAL A 119 11.81 -16.01 1.22
C VAL A 119 10.56 -16.28 0.37
N GLY A 120 10.65 -17.19 -0.60
CA GLY A 120 9.50 -17.62 -1.39
C GLY A 120 8.39 -18.24 -0.53
N ASN A 121 8.74 -19.14 0.36
CA ASN A 121 7.79 -19.74 1.30
C ASN A 121 7.23 -18.73 2.30
N TRP A 122 8.04 -17.78 2.77
CA TRP A 122 7.58 -16.68 3.63
C TRP A 122 6.59 -15.78 2.90
N LEU A 123 6.88 -15.41 1.64
CA LEU A 123 5.97 -14.63 0.79
C LEU A 123 4.65 -15.39 0.55
N LEU A 124 4.71 -16.69 0.26
CA LEU A 124 3.52 -17.52 0.09
C LEU A 124 2.71 -17.63 1.40
N ALA A 125 3.38 -17.84 2.52
CA ALA A 125 2.71 -17.89 3.82
C ALA A 125 2.06 -16.55 4.20
N ARG A 126 2.63 -15.43 3.75
CA ARG A 126 2.09 -14.08 3.98
C ARG A 126 1.10 -13.62 2.91
N SER A 127 1.02 -14.30 1.77
CA SER A 127 0.12 -13.92 0.67
C SER A 127 -1.35 -13.86 1.10
N ALA A 128 -1.77 -14.78 1.98
CA ALA A 128 -3.13 -14.76 2.55
C ALA A 128 -3.38 -13.52 3.43
N GLN A 129 -2.38 -13.05 4.17
CA GLN A 129 -2.47 -11.82 4.98
C GLN A 129 -2.49 -10.58 4.09
N ILE A 130 -1.67 -10.55 3.04
CA ILE A 130 -1.65 -9.46 2.05
C ILE A 130 -2.99 -9.42 1.31
N GLY A 131 -3.49 -10.57 0.87
CA GLY A 131 -4.81 -10.69 0.24
C GLY A 131 -5.95 -10.23 1.17
N GLY A 132 -5.87 -10.59 2.45
CA GLY A 132 -6.80 -10.11 3.48
C GLY A 132 -6.75 -8.58 3.64
N GLY A 133 -5.56 -7.98 3.64
CA GLY A 133 -5.38 -6.52 3.69
C GLY A 133 -5.94 -5.81 2.45
N ILE A 134 -5.73 -6.36 1.26
CA ILE A 134 -6.30 -5.82 0.01
C ILE A 134 -7.83 -5.91 0.04
N LEU A 135 -8.38 -7.03 0.50
CA LEU A 135 -9.82 -7.19 0.67
C LEU A 135 -10.39 -6.16 1.66
N GLU A 136 -9.73 -5.95 2.78
CA GLU A 136 -10.11 -4.96 3.79
C GLU A 136 -10.08 -3.54 3.24
N LEU A 137 -9.04 -3.16 2.50
CA LEU A 137 -8.95 -1.87 1.81
C LEU A 137 -10.07 -1.70 0.79
N THR A 138 -10.32 -2.71 -0.04
CA THR A 138 -11.41 -2.70 -1.02
C THR A 138 -12.75 -2.51 -0.34
N LEU A 139 -12.99 -3.25 0.73
CA LEU A 139 -14.22 -3.14 1.52
C LEU A 139 -14.35 -1.76 2.18
N SER A 140 -13.24 -1.18 2.67
CA SER A 140 -13.21 0.17 3.22
C SER A 140 -13.63 1.21 2.17
N ILE A 141 -13.12 1.09 0.94
CA ILE A 141 -13.47 1.99 -0.17
C ILE A 141 -14.96 1.85 -0.55
N VAL A 142 -15.51 0.64 -0.50
CA VAL A 142 -16.95 0.43 -0.70
C VAL A 142 -17.77 1.12 0.39
N PHE A 143 -17.33 1.02 1.66
CA PHE A 143 -17.98 1.76 2.75
C PHE A 143 -17.87 3.27 2.59
N VAL A 144 -16.74 3.78 2.11
CA VAL A 144 -16.58 5.21 1.80
C VAL A 144 -17.66 5.71 0.84
N PHE A 145 -18.00 4.93 -0.20
CA PHE A 145 -19.09 5.27 -1.13
C PHE A 145 -20.41 5.43 -0.40
N PHE A 146 -20.76 4.49 0.47
CA PHE A 146 -22.01 4.57 1.25
C PHE A 146 -22.00 5.74 2.22
N PHE A 147 -20.87 6.01 2.88
CA PHE A 147 -20.73 7.17 3.76
C PHE A 147 -20.89 8.49 3.02
N TYR A 148 -20.37 8.61 1.80
CA TYR A 148 -20.59 9.82 0.99
C TYR A 148 -22.04 9.97 0.55
N ARG A 149 -22.65 8.88 0.10
CA ARG A 149 -24.01 8.89 -0.42
C ARG A 149 -25.05 9.11 0.67
N ASP A 150 -24.91 8.41 1.77
CA ASP A 150 -25.92 8.39 2.83
C ASP A 150 -25.44 9.11 4.11
N GLY A 151 -24.32 9.84 4.04
CA GLY A 151 -23.69 10.53 5.17
C GLY A 151 -24.62 11.39 5.99
N PRO A 152 -25.44 12.29 5.40
CA PRO A 152 -26.41 13.09 6.16
C PRO A 152 -27.44 12.24 6.92
N ARG A 153 -27.90 11.14 6.32
CA ARG A 153 -28.83 10.20 6.97
C ARG A 153 -28.18 9.44 8.10
N LEU A 154 -26.93 8.99 7.89
CA LEU A 154 -26.15 8.33 8.94
C LEU A 154 -25.88 9.28 10.11
N ALA A 155 -25.47 10.51 9.84
CA ALA A 155 -25.25 11.51 10.87
C ALA A 155 -26.51 11.76 11.71
N SER A 156 -27.66 11.91 11.05
CA SER A 156 -28.93 12.08 11.76
C SER A 156 -29.38 10.84 12.53
N PHE A 157 -29.04 9.64 12.06
CA PHE A 157 -29.30 8.40 12.79
C PHE A 157 -28.44 8.31 14.05
N VAL A 158 -27.13 8.58 13.92
CA VAL A 158 -26.20 8.59 15.05
C VAL A 158 -26.61 9.65 16.08
N HIS A 159 -26.98 10.83 15.62
CA HIS A 159 -27.46 11.90 16.50
C HIS A 159 -28.68 11.46 17.31
N ARG A 160 -29.73 10.92 16.68
CA ARG A 160 -30.91 10.39 17.37
C ARG A 160 -30.59 9.26 18.34
N LEU A 161 -29.60 8.42 18.01
CA LEU A 161 -29.16 7.35 18.91
C LEU A 161 -28.46 7.92 20.15
N LEU A 162 -27.57 8.92 19.95
CA LEU A 162 -26.89 9.61 21.03
C LEU A 162 -27.88 10.37 21.93
N GLU A 163 -28.85 11.08 21.34
CA GLU A 163 -29.93 11.73 22.12
C GLU A 163 -30.67 10.76 23.02
N ARG A 164 -30.97 9.54 22.53
CA ARG A 164 -31.64 8.51 23.33
C ARG A 164 -30.77 7.94 24.46
N LEU A 165 -29.46 7.91 24.30
CA LEU A 165 -28.51 7.32 25.24
C LEU A 165 -28.02 8.33 26.29
N ILE A 166 -27.76 9.57 25.90
CA ILE A 166 -27.10 10.61 26.74
C ILE A 166 -27.90 11.92 26.84
N GLY A 167 -29.09 12.00 26.22
CA GLY A 167 -29.95 13.17 26.26
C GLY A 167 -29.34 14.42 25.66
N ASP A 168 -29.60 15.58 26.27
CA ASP A 168 -29.18 16.92 25.81
C ASP A 168 -27.67 17.10 25.63
N ARG A 169 -26.84 16.14 26.04
CA ARG A 169 -25.40 16.19 25.87
C ARG A 169 -24.94 15.64 24.51
N ALA A 170 -25.84 15.12 23.71
CA ALA A 170 -25.52 14.52 22.40
C ALA A 170 -24.85 15.52 21.46
N ASP A 171 -25.34 16.75 21.40
CA ASP A 171 -24.78 17.84 20.59
C ASP A 171 -23.34 18.16 20.97
N TYR A 172 -23.06 18.30 22.26
CA TYR A 172 -21.72 18.58 22.77
C TYR A 172 -20.72 17.50 22.38
N TYR A 173 -21.07 16.23 22.52
CA TYR A 173 -20.16 15.13 22.16
C TYR A 173 -19.98 15.01 20.64
N GLN A 174 -21.02 15.26 19.86
CA GLN A 174 -20.94 15.24 18.40
C GLN A 174 -20.02 16.36 17.88
N GLU A 175 -20.13 17.59 18.39
CA GLU A 175 -19.24 18.70 18.06
C GLU A 175 -17.80 18.42 18.50
N LEU A 176 -17.61 17.84 19.69
CA LEU A 176 -16.30 17.50 20.21
C LEU A 176 -15.60 16.49 19.33
N VAL A 177 -16.28 15.40 18.94
CA VAL A 177 -15.73 14.36 18.05
C VAL A 177 -15.45 14.94 16.66
N ALA A 178 -16.41 15.65 16.07
CA ALA A 178 -16.23 16.25 14.75
C ALA A 178 -15.06 17.26 14.75
N GLY A 179 -14.98 18.13 15.75
CA GLY A 179 -13.89 19.09 15.90
C GLY A 179 -12.53 18.45 16.14
N THR A 180 -12.48 17.33 16.87
CA THR A 180 -11.25 16.59 17.12
C THR A 180 -10.72 15.93 15.86
N VAL A 181 -11.58 15.21 15.14
CA VAL A 181 -11.21 14.55 13.88
C VAL A 181 -10.77 15.58 12.84
N GLN A 182 -11.49 16.70 12.73
CA GLN A 182 -11.12 17.79 11.80
C GLN A 182 -9.74 18.39 12.13
N ARG A 183 -9.43 18.59 13.40
CA ARG A 183 -8.10 19.11 13.83
C ARG A 183 -6.99 18.13 13.54
N VAL A 184 -7.21 16.84 13.80
CA VAL A 184 -6.22 15.79 13.48
C VAL A 184 -5.97 15.72 11.97
N VAL A 185 -7.04 15.70 11.15
CA VAL A 185 -6.92 15.69 9.69
C VAL A 185 -6.19 16.93 9.18
N ASN A 186 -6.57 18.12 9.65
CA ASN A 186 -5.91 19.37 9.24
C ASN A 186 -4.45 19.41 9.72
N GLY A 187 -4.15 18.86 10.89
CA GLY A 187 -2.79 18.77 11.41
C GLY A 187 -1.92 17.85 10.56
N VAL A 188 -2.42 16.67 10.18
CA VAL A 188 -1.69 15.71 9.32
C VAL A 188 -1.47 16.29 7.92
N ILE A 189 -2.49 16.90 7.30
CA ILE A 189 -2.36 17.52 5.97
C ILE A 189 -1.44 18.74 6.03
N GLY A 190 -1.54 19.56 7.09
CA GLY A 190 -0.71 20.76 7.24
C GLY A 190 0.78 20.46 7.54
N THR A 191 1.10 19.27 8.05
CA THR A 191 2.50 18.84 8.25
C THR A 191 3.09 18.13 7.03
N ALA A 192 2.24 17.70 6.09
CA ALA A 192 2.64 17.02 4.86
C ALA A 192 2.77 17.97 3.64
N ALA A 193 2.37 19.24 3.78
CA ALA A 193 2.45 20.28 2.76
C ALA A 193 3.62 21.24 3.01
#